data_da76a2690c3752f038a90472f07e45de
#
_entry.id   da76a2690c3752f038a90472f07e45de
#
_cell.length_a   1.000
_cell.length_b   1.000
_cell.length_c   1.000
_cell.angle_alpha   90.00
_cell.angle_beta   90.00
_cell.angle_gamma   90.00
#
_symmetry.space_group_name_H-M   'P 1'
#
loop_
_entity.id
_entity.type
_entity.pdbx_description
1 polymer ?
#
loop_
_entity_poly.entity_id
_entity_poly.type
_entity_poly.pdbx_seq_one_letter_code
_entity_poly.pdbx_strand_id
1 'polypeptide(L)'
;MRLVSETLHGFAVRRSRPKPGGRKQHLCGDKGYDYTDVRSLLRDWGYTLHIPVRGEAMPARRGYPNYRARRWVVERSHSWMNRFRRLLIRWEKKSANYEAFLHFACAWITLRVAGVLG
;
A
#
# COMPACT_ATOMS: atom_id res chain seq x y z
N MET A 1 13.44 -8.70 2.48
CA MET A 1 12.64 -9.05 3.68
C MET A 1 12.65 -8.01 4.77
N ARG A 2 13.82 -7.56 5.21
CA ARG A 2 13.97 -6.49 6.21
C ARG A 2 13.08 -5.28 5.96
N LEU A 3 13.04 -4.77 4.74
CA LEU A 3 12.26 -3.58 4.36
C LEU A 3 10.75 -3.70 4.59
N VAL A 4 10.13 -4.86 4.37
CA VAL A 4 8.69 -5.05 4.59
C VAL A 4 8.36 -4.95 6.07
N SER A 5 9.12 -5.65 6.92
CA SER A 5 8.97 -5.60 8.37
C SER A 5 9.20 -4.18 8.91
N GLU A 6 10.27 -3.53 8.49
CA GLU A 6 10.60 -2.15 8.87
C GLU A 6 9.49 -1.17 8.44
N THR A 7 8.96 -1.32 7.23
CA THR A 7 7.84 -0.49 6.74
C THR A 7 6.59 -0.66 7.60
N LEU A 8 6.26 -1.90 7.97
CA LEU A 8 5.09 -2.17 8.79
C LEU A 8 5.24 -1.65 10.23
N HIS A 9 6.45 -1.73 10.80
CA HIS A 9 6.73 -1.16 12.12
C HIS A 9 6.79 0.37 12.10
N GLY A 10 7.12 0.96 10.96
CA GLY A 10 7.19 2.41 10.77
C GLY A 10 5.83 3.11 10.66
N PHE A 11 4.70 2.40 10.70
CA PHE A 11 3.39 3.03 10.67
C PHE A 11 3.17 3.90 11.92
N ALA A 12 3.16 5.22 11.73
CA ALA A 12 2.92 6.19 12.80
C ALA A 12 1.49 6.10 13.38
N VAL A 13 0.52 5.68 12.55
CA VAL A 13 -0.87 5.52 12.98
C VAL A 13 -1.08 4.12 13.52
N ARG A 14 -1.55 4.02 14.76
CA ARG A 14 -1.91 2.72 15.35
C ARG A 14 -3.03 2.06 14.55
N ARG A 15 -2.71 0.93 13.96
CA ARG A 15 -3.68 0.08 13.30
C ARG A 15 -4.48 -0.69 14.34
N SER A 16 -5.81 -0.66 14.26
CA SER A 16 -6.63 -1.55 15.07
C SER A 16 -6.34 -3.01 14.70
N ARG A 17 -6.13 -3.86 15.71
CA ARG A 17 -5.97 -5.29 15.46
C ARG A 17 -7.25 -5.86 14.81
N PRO A 18 -7.13 -6.76 13.82
CA PRO A 18 -8.30 -7.44 13.27
C PRO A 18 -9.03 -8.16 14.40
N LYS A 19 -10.30 -7.84 14.59
CA LYS A 19 -11.16 -8.56 15.54
C LYS A 19 -11.76 -9.79 14.84
N PRO A 20 -11.97 -10.92 15.56
CA PRO A 20 -12.76 -12.03 15.03
C PRO A 20 -14.13 -11.50 14.54
N GLY A 21 -14.53 -11.79 13.29
CA GLY A 21 -15.76 -11.26 12.68
C GLY A 21 -15.71 -9.79 12.24
N GLY A 22 -14.61 -9.07 12.52
CA GLY A 22 -14.45 -7.66 12.14
C GLY A 22 -14.03 -7.47 10.67
N ARG A 23 -13.93 -6.20 10.25
CA ARG A 23 -13.46 -5.84 8.90
C ARG A 23 -12.06 -6.38 8.64
N LYS A 24 -11.93 -7.20 7.60
CA LYS A 24 -10.64 -7.69 7.13
C LYS A 24 -9.79 -6.53 6.61
N GLN A 25 -8.53 -6.48 7.03
CA GLN A 25 -7.56 -5.52 6.51
C GLN A 25 -6.87 -6.13 5.30
N HIS A 26 -6.91 -5.42 4.18
CA HIS A 26 -6.35 -5.88 2.92
C HIS A 26 -5.01 -5.19 2.65
N LEU A 27 -4.01 -5.97 2.24
CA LEU A 27 -2.72 -5.47 1.79
C LEU A 27 -2.52 -5.83 0.32
N CYS A 28 -2.29 -4.82 -0.50
CA CYS A 28 -2.00 -4.98 -1.91
C CYS A 28 -0.50 -4.79 -2.14
N GLY A 29 0.12 -5.71 -2.83
CA GLY A 29 1.52 -5.63 -3.23
C GLY A 29 1.71 -6.09 -4.67
N ASP A 30 2.87 -5.79 -5.24
CA ASP A 30 3.23 -6.28 -6.55
C ASP A 30 3.88 -7.68 -6.49
N LYS A 31 4.19 -8.26 -7.66
CA LYS A 31 4.86 -9.55 -7.77
C LYS A 31 6.26 -9.57 -7.14
N GLY A 32 6.87 -8.41 -6.93
CA GLY A 32 8.17 -8.29 -6.26
C GLY A 32 8.15 -8.75 -4.82
N TYR A 33 6.99 -8.72 -4.18
CA TYR A 33 6.77 -9.17 -2.79
C TYR A 33 6.31 -10.61 -2.67
N ASP A 34 6.26 -11.37 -3.77
CA ASP A 34 5.82 -12.77 -3.78
C ASP A 34 6.95 -13.71 -3.29
N TYR A 35 7.19 -13.68 -2.00
CA TYR A 35 8.07 -14.59 -1.26
C TYR A 35 7.30 -15.26 -0.14
N THR A 36 7.58 -16.55 0.10
CA THR A 36 6.89 -17.36 1.12
C THR A 36 6.94 -16.70 2.49
N ASP A 37 8.12 -16.24 2.89
CA ASP A 37 8.33 -15.61 4.21
C ASP A 37 7.62 -14.26 4.33
N VAL A 38 7.54 -13.47 3.23
CA VAL A 38 6.78 -12.21 3.22
C VAL A 38 5.29 -12.51 3.37
N ARG A 39 4.79 -13.53 2.67
CA ARG A 39 3.40 -13.95 2.78
C ARG A 39 3.06 -14.46 4.18
N SER A 40 3.94 -15.25 4.81
CA SER A 40 3.79 -15.71 6.18
C SER A 40 3.73 -14.54 7.14
N LEU A 41 4.76 -13.68 7.14
CA LEU A 41 4.84 -12.49 7.97
C LEU A 41 3.56 -11.64 7.88
N LEU A 42 3.08 -11.36 6.68
CA LEU A 42 1.90 -10.51 6.47
C LEU A 42 0.60 -11.16 6.95
N ARG A 43 0.49 -12.50 6.84
CA ARG A 43 -0.64 -13.26 7.40
C ARG A 43 -0.62 -13.24 8.93
N ASP A 44 0.55 -13.41 9.54
CA ASP A 44 0.72 -13.35 11.00
C ASP A 44 0.33 -11.97 11.54
N TRP A 45 0.53 -10.93 10.74
CA TRP A 45 0.05 -9.58 11.03
C TRP A 45 -1.46 -9.39 10.79
N GLY A 46 -2.17 -10.44 10.34
CA GLY A 46 -3.62 -10.46 10.14
C GLY A 46 -4.09 -9.75 8.87
N TYR A 47 -3.22 -9.62 7.85
CA TYR A 47 -3.61 -9.07 6.56
C TYR A 47 -4.21 -10.12 5.62
N THR A 48 -5.23 -9.72 4.87
CA THR A 48 -5.66 -10.44 3.66
C THR A 48 -4.83 -9.95 2.48
N LEU A 49 -4.04 -10.86 1.87
CA LEU A 49 -3.05 -10.51 0.87
C LEU A 49 -3.62 -10.48 -0.54
N HIS A 50 -3.26 -9.44 -1.29
CA HIS A 50 -3.51 -9.30 -2.72
C HIS A 50 -2.17 -9.11 -3.44
N ILE A 51 -1.34 -10.14 -3.42
CA ILE A 51 -0.03 -10.20 -4.08
C ILE A 51 -0.13 -11.25 -5.18
N PRO A 52 0.05 -10.89 -6.47
CA PRO A 52 0.04 -11.85 -7.57
C PRO A 52 1.17 -12.86 -7.43
N VAL A 53 0.92 -14.12 -7.77
CA VAL A 53 1.93 -15.19 -7.77
C VAL A 53 2.87 -15.02 -8.97
N ARG A 54 4.16 -15.26 -8.76
CA ARG A 54 5.14 -15.25 -9.85
C ARG A 54 4.90 -16.45 -10.76
N GLY A 55 4.94 -16.20 -12.08
CA GLY A 55 4.75 -17.25 -13.08
C GLY A 55 3.30 -17.60 -13.38
N GLU A 56 2.34 -17.21 -12.56
CA GLU A 56 0.92 -17.42 -12.84
C GLU A 56 0.31 -16.20 -13.55
N ALA A 57 -0.51 -16.49 -14.58
CA ALA A 57 -1.41 -15.49 -15.12
C ALA A 57 -2.45 -15.14 -14.03
N MET A 58 -2.81 -13.85 -13.91
CA MET A 58 -3.89 -13.45 -13.03
C MET A 58 -5.15 -14.28 -13.40
N PRO A 59 -5.79 -14.95 -12.44
CA PRO A 59 -6.98 -15.72 -12.73
C PRO A 59 -8.01 -14.82 -13.42
N ALA A 60 -8.51 -15.28 -14.54
CA ALA A 60 -9.54 -14.57 -15.28
C ALA A 60 -10.74 -14.31 -14.36
N ARG A 61 -11.31 -13.11 -14.48
CA ARG A 61 -12.41 -12.58 -13.65
C ARG A 61 -13.62 -13.52 -13.52
N ARG A 62 -13.74 -14.52 -14.42
CA ARG A 62 -14.84 -15.50 -14.48
C ARG A 62 -14.84 -16.61 -13.42
N GLY A 63 -13.68 -16.94 -12.81
CA GLY A 63 -13.58 -18.06 -11.87
C GLY A 63 -13.74 -17.69 -10.38
N TYR A 64 -13.68 -16.40 -10.04
CA TYR A 64 -13.77 -15.92 -8.66
C TYR A 64 -14.72 -14.73 -8.58
N PRO A 65 -16.02 -14.96 -8.31
CA PRO A 65 -17.05 -13.90 -8.29
C PRO A 65 -16.75 -12.77 -7.29
N ASN A 66 -15.92 -13.03 -6.28
CA ASN A 66 -15.52 -12.06 -5.25
C ASN A 66 -14.09 -11.52 -5.44
N TYR A 67 -13.38 -11.90 -6.50
CA TYR A 67 -12.02 -11.41 -6.75
C TYR A 67 -12.09 -10.02 -7.37
N ARG A 68 -11.83 -8.99 -6.58
CA ARG A 68 -11.50 -7.65 -7.07
C ARG A 68 -9.99 -7.49 -7.07
N ALA A 69 -9.40 -7.41 -8.25
CA ALA A 69 -8.02 -6.96 -8.38
C ALA A 69 -7.91 -5.55 -7.78
N ARG A 70 -7.27 -5.44 -6.61
CA ARG A 70 -7.14 -4.15 -5.88
C ARG A 70 -5.92 -3.35 -6.31
N ARG A 71 -5.26 -3.75 -7.38
CA ARG A 71 -4.08 -3.08 -7.93
C ARG A 71 -4.34 -1.60 -8.24
N TRP A 72 -5.55 -1.28 -8.69
CA TRP A 72 -5.96 0.10 -8.97
C TRP A 72 -5.77 1.06 -7.77
N VAL A 73 -5.78 0.56 -6.52
CA VAL A 73 -5.56 1.38 -5.33
C VAL A 73 -4.14 1.94 -5.31
N VAL A 74 -3.15 1.09 -5.62
CA VAL A 74 -1.74 1.50 -5.69
C VAL A 74 -1.54 2.47 -6.85
N GLU A 75 -2.07 2.14 -8.03
CA GLU A 75 -1.97 2.98 -9.23
C GLU A 75 -2.60 4.36 -9.00
N ARG A 76 -3.76 4.41 -8.34
CA ARG A 76 -4.43 5.66 -7.98
C ARG A 76 -3.61 6.50 -7.00
N SER A 77 -3.02 5.87 -5.98
CA SER A 77 -2.18 6.57 -5.01
C SER A 77 -0.94 7.17 -5.67
N HIS A 78 -0.29 6.42 -6.55
CA HIS A 78 0.83 6.93 -7.35
C HIS A 78 0.40 8.09 -8.27
N SER A 79 -0.75 7.96 -8.94
CA SER A 79 -1.30 9.02 -9.79
C SER A 79 -1.55 10.32 -9.00
N TRP A 80 -2.03 10.21 -7.77
CA TRP A 80 -2.22 11.39 -6.91
C TRP A 80 -0.89 12.02 -6.50
N MET A 81 0.11 11.21 -6.13
CA MET A 81 1.45 11.70 -5.77
C MET A 81 2.15 12.37 -6.96
N ASN A 82 1.96 11.86 -8.18
CA ASN A 82 2.55 12.43 -9.40
C ASN A 82 2.04 13.85 -9.72
N ARG A 83 0.95 14.32 -9.13
CA ARG A 83 0.49 15.70 -9.23
C ARG A 83 1.39 16.69 -8.49
N PHE A 84 2.20 16.22 -7.57
CA PHE A 84 3.19 17.04 -6.88
C PHE A 84 4.51 17.03 -7.65
N ARG A 85 4.77 18.09 -8.41
CA ARG A 85 5.96 18.18 -9.30
C ARG A 85 7.28 17.89 -8.59
N ARG A 86 7.41 18.28 -7.32
CA ARG A 86 8.61 18.00 -6.53
C ARG A 86 8.81 16.52 -6.16
N LEU A 87 7.73 15.74 -6.13
CA LEU A 87 7.81 14.28 -5.95
C LEU A 87 8.06 13.57 -7.26
N LEU A 88 7.43 14.04 -8.35
CA LEU A 88 7.59 13.46 -9.68
C LEU A 88 9.04 13.62 -10.19
N ILE A 89 9.60 14.79 -9.98
CA ILE A 89 10.99 15.10 -10.34
C ILE A 89 11.73 15.37 -9.03
N ARG A 90 12.64 14.45 -8.65
CA ARG A 90 13.41 14.60 -7.43
C ARG A 90 14.41 15.76 -7.51
N TRP A 91 13.96 16.95 -7.16
CA TRP A 91 14.80 18.14 -7.05
C TRP A 91 15.64 18.18 -5.78
N GLU A 92 15.19 17.46 -4.74
CA GLU A 92 15.81 17.49 -3.43
C GLU A 92 17.06 16.62 -3.39
N LYS A 93 18.21 17.23 -3.11
CA LYS A 93 19.49 16.51 -2.94
C LYS A 93 19.52 15.66 -1.67
N LYS A 94 18.91 16.17 -0.58
CA LYS A 94 18.82 15.47 0.70
C LYS A 94 17.59 14.56 0.72
N SER A 95 17.78 13.28 1.06
CA SER A 95 16.67 12.31 1.17
C SER A 95 15.62 12.75 2.20
N ALA A 96 16.05 13.28 3.34
CA ALA A 96 15.17 13.76 4.40
C ALA A 96 14.19 14.85 3.90
N ASN A 97 14.63 15.75 3.04
CA ASN A 97 13.74 16.77 2.47
C ASN A 97 12.73 16.14 1.51
N TYR A 98 13.15 15.18 0.68
CA TYR A 98 12.26 14.45 -0.20
C TYR A 98 11.19 13.68 0.58
N GLU A 99 11.59 12.99 1.64
CA GLU A 99 10.69 12.26 2.53
C GLU A 99 9.69 13.20 3.23
N ALA A 100 10.13 14.37 3.69
CA ALA A 100 9.26 15.39 4.26
C ALA A 100 8.18 15.84 3.26
N PHE A 101 8.55 16.08 1.99
CA PHE A 101 7.58 16.41 0.93
C PHE A 101 6.64 15.25 0.63
N LEU A 102 7.14 14.01 0.65
CA LEU A 102 6.31 12.82 0.48
C LEU A 102 5.25 12.72 1.59
N HIS A 103 5.66 12.87 2.84
CA HIS A 103 4.74 12.87 4.00
C HIS A 103 3.70 13.99 3.90
N PHE A 104 4.14 15.19 3.51
CA PHE A 104 3.23 16.33 3.31
C PHE A 104 2.20 16.06 2.21
N ALA A 105 2.63 15.51 1.08
CA ALA A 105 1.73 15.16 -0.03
C ALA A 105 0.73 14.07 0.40
N CYS A 106 1.18 13.05 1.12
CA CYS A 106 0.30 12.01 1.66
C CYS A 106 -0.74 12.58 2.63
N ALA A 107 -0.33 13.46 3.54
CA ALA A 107 -1.22 14.14 4.48
C ALA A 107 -2.27 14.98 3.73
N TRP A 108 -1.84 15.78 2.76
CA TRP A 108 -2.73 16.60 1.93
C TRP A 108 -3.76 15.76 1.19
N ILE A 109 -3.32 14.67 0.51
CA ILE A 109 -4.21 13.76 -0.19
C ILE A 109 -5.23 13.15 0.77
N THR A 110 -4.79 12.72 1.95
CA THR A 110 -5.64 12.08 2.96
C THR A 110 -6.69 13.04 3.48
N LEU A 111 -6.31 14.27 3.84
CA LEU A 111 -7.23 15.30 4.33
C LEU A 111 -8.27 15.68 3.27
N ARG A 112 -7.85 15.79 2.01
CA ARG A 112 -8.76 16.07 0.91
C ARG A 112 -9.76 14.94 0.66
N VAL A 113 -9.30 13.69 0.68
CA VAL A 113 -10.18 12.51 0.50
C VAL A 113 -11.12 12.34 1.68
N ALA A 114 -10.70 12.72 2.88
CA ALA A 114 -11.54 12.72 4.08
C ALA A 114 -12.58 13.86 4.12
N GLY A 115 -12.56 14.78 3.13
CA GLY A 115 -13.48 15.92 3.08
C GLY A 115 -13.20 17.02 4.11
N VAL A 116 -12.01 17.00 4.73
CA VAL A 116 -11.59 18.01 5.71
C VAL A 116 -11.17 19.31 5.00
N LEU A 117 -10.62 19.20 3.82
CA LEU A 117 -10.23 20.31 2.97
C LEU A 117 -11.19 20.32 1.77
N GLY A 118 -12.30 20.99 1.89
CA GLY A 118 -13.42 21.10 0.94
C GLY A 118 -13.08 21.03 -0.54
#